data_f402779b7fcd1c76a16f174afa15b9a4
#
_entry.id   f402779b7fcd1c76a16f174afa15b9a4
#
_cell.length_a   1.000
_cell.length_b   1.000
_cell.length_c   1.000
_cell.angle_alpha   90.00
_cell.angle_beta   90.00
_cell.angle_gamma   90.00
#
_symmetry.space_group_name_H-M   'P 1'
#
loop_
_entity.id
_entity.type
_entity.pdbx_description
1 polymer ?
#
loop_
_entity_poly.entity_id
_entity_poly.type
_entity_poly.pdbx_seq_one_letter_code
_entity_poly.pdbx_strand_id
1 'polypeptide(L)'
;MGEKLMVNEVKLGLGNPPHPIYLYVKNEEMGGEQYVWYKYIINSKEKIPVHQRALTGYICELRLREKDYKGQDNLKLDIVISADELYVIRSGINTNFAKSFLLAASVVEDFSKPLTIVVNPGNETVVFCSLYDAQSKTKIRRDWDAKADFAGIIQDIQSRLSFAIKYEIDDEDIFGLEQLSTVKLHSNSVPKSKAIAPPVHPQDTRVRQIRTLLDYPVDLIKEWLQFQDAKAPSQLPQASIDELVKTMCLAWAAPKADPYRAETTYQQQVLEAIANGTDEVTAIREWMNYVVGQRAAVAAR
;
A
#
# COMPACT_ATOMS: atom_id res chain seq x y z
N MET A 1 -21.09 -13.39 37.21
CA MET A 1 -19.69 -13.16 36.85
C MET A 1 -19.67 -12.14 35.74
N GLY A 2 -19.26 -10.91 36.03
CA GLY A 2 -19.29 -9.80 35.08
C GLY A 2 -18.09 -9.90 34.13
N GLU A 3 -18.35 -9.99 32.83
CA GLU A 3 -17.34 -9.81 31.79
C GLU A 3 -16.84 -8.37 31.86
N LYS A 4 -15.58 -8.23 32.24
CA LYS A 4 -14.85 -6.97 32.20
C LYS A 4 -14.53 -6.67 30.74
N LEU A 5 -15.34 -5.80 30.13
CA LEU A 5 -14.99 -5.18 28.83
C LEU A 5 -13.61 -4.52 28.97
N MET A 6 -12.61 -5.08 28.30
CA MET A 6 -11.31 -4.43 28.17
C MET A 6 -11.52 -3.22 27.25
N VAL A 7 -11.76 -2.07 27.84
CA VAL A 7 -11.65 -0.80 27.12
C VAL A 7 -10.17 -0.58 26.87
N ASN A 8 -9.74 -0.63 25.63
CA ASN A 8 -8.39 -0.22 25.25
C ASN A 8 -8.23 1.25 25.68
N GLU A 9 -7.43 1.46 26.71
CA GLU A 9 -7.16 2.78 27.27
C GLU A 9 -6.33 3.56 26.24
N VAL A 10 -6.93 4.60 25.65
CA VAL A 10 -6.24 5.49 24.70
C VAL A 10 -5.16 6.24 25.47
N LYS A 11 -3.91 5.97 25.19
CA LYS A 11 -2.77 6.65 25.80
C LYS A 11 -2.59 8.01 25.14
N LEU A 12 -2.88 9.07 25.89
CA LEU A 12 -2.67 10.46 25.45
C LEU A 12 -1.20 10.87 25.66
N GLY A 13 -0.65 11.66 24.71
CA GLY A 13 0.72 12.21 24.80
C GLY A 13 1.59 11.81 23.63
N LEU A 14 2.88 12.04 23.78
CA LEU A 14 3.87 11.64 22.77
C LEU A 14 4.00 10.12 22.71
N GLY A 15 3.96 9.56 21.50
CA GLY A 15 4.14 8.16 21.22
C GLY A 15 4.80 7.94 19.87
N ASN A 16 5.15 6.72 19.58
CA ASN A 16 5.60 6.36 18.22
C ASN A 16 4.40 6.26 17.28
N PRO A 17 4.55 6.59 15.99
CA PRO A 17 3.49 6.34 15.02
C PRO A 17 3.11 4.86 15.02
N PRO A 18 1.81 4.53 14.82
CA PRO A 18 1.39 3.15 14.71
C PRO A 18 2.02 2.51 13.46
N HIS A 19 2.84 1.48 13.67
CA HIS A 19 3.43 0.72 12.57
C HIS A 19 2.66 -0.59 12.39
N PRO A 20 2.25 -0.93 11.16
CA PRO A 20 1.59 -2.19 10.92
C PRO A 20 2.56 -3.36 11.08
N ILE A 21 2.02 -4.48 11.50
CA ILE A 21 2.75 -5.74 11.57
C ILE A 21 2.68 -6.40 10.19
N TYR A 22 3.82 -6.51 9.51
CA TYR A 22 3.89 -7.18 8.22
C TYR A 22 4.02 -8.70 8.38
N LEU A 23 3.12 -9.44 7.74
CA LEU A 23 3.12 -10.89 7.64
C LEU A 23 3.44 -11.30 6.20
N TYR A 24 4.61 -11.89 5.99
CA TYR A 24 5.04 -12.40 4.69
C TYR A 24 4.66 -13.85 4.53
N VAL A 25 3.92 -14.17 3.48
CA VAL A 25 3.44 -15.52 3.20
C VAL A 25 4.53 -16.30 2.46
N LYS A 26 5.02 -17.35 3.09
CA LYS A 26 6.00 -18.28 2.51
C LYS A 26 5.99 -19.58 3.30
N ASN A 27 5.93 -20.71 2.61
CA ASN A 27 6.14 -22.02 3.22
C ASN A 27 7.63 -22.26 3.37
N GLU A 28 8.11 -22.33 4.59
CA GLU A 28 9.55 -22.47 4.92
C GLU A 28 9.72 -23.29 6.20
N GLU A 29 10.74 -24.14 6.22
CA GLU A 29 11.13 -24.86 7.41
C GLU A 29 12.19 -24.07 8.18
N MET A 30 11.96 -23.87 9.47
CA MET A 30 12.88 -23.18 10.37
C MET A 30 12.95 -23.95 11.69
N GLY A 31 14.16 -24.39 12.07
CA GLY A 31 14.37 -25.13 13.33
C GLY A 31 13.68 -26.50 13.38
N GLY A 32 13.42 -27.14 12.23
CA GLY A 32 12.73 -28.44 12.15
C GLY A 32 11.19 -28.33 12.16
N GLU A 33 10.63 -27.12 12.20
CA GLU A 33 9.20 -26.87 12.14
C GLU A 33 8.83 -26.12 10.85
N GLN A 34 7.63 -26.41 10.32
CA GLN A 34 7.11 -25.79 9.10
C GLN A 34 6.26 -24.57 9.43
N TYR A 35 6.64 -23.44 8.86
CA TYR A 35 5.92 -22.17 8.98
C TYR A 35 5.38 -21.73 7.61
N VAL A 36 4.25 -21.05 7.61
CA VAL A 36 3.56 -20.60 6.39
C VAL A 36 3.54 -19.09 6.24
N TRP A 37 3.92 -18.34 7.29
CA TRP A 37 4.18 -16.92 7.28
C TRP A 37 5.15 -16.52 8.38
N TYR A 38 5.73 -15.33 8.26
CA TYR A 38 6.70 -14.79 9.21
C TYR A 38 6.58 -13.27 9.31
N LYS A 39 6.95 -12.72 10.46
CA LYS A 39 7.22 -11.30 10.64
C LYS A 39 8.67 -11.03 10.26
N TYR A 40 8.92 -9.83 9.75
CA TYR A 40 10.28 -9.41 9.48
C TYR A 40 10.61 -8.16 10.28
N ILE A 41 11.70 -8.21 11.06
CA ILE A 41 12.19 -7.07 11.82
C ILE A 41 13.27 -6.39 10.97
N ILE A 42 12.99 -5.14 10.54
CA ILE A 42 13.85 -4.38 9.63
C ILE A 42 15.23 -4.13 10.26
N ASN A 43 15.26 -3.70 11.52
CA ASN A 43 16.48 -3.30 12.20
C ASN A 43 17.48 -4.46 12.41
N SER A 44 17.00 -5.65 12.78
CA SER A 44 17.83 -6.84 12.98
C SER A 44 17.96 -7.70 11.73
N LYS A 45 17.20 -7.42 10.67
CA LYS A 45 17.09 -8.25 9.46
C LYS A 45 16.67 -9.70 9.76
N GLU A 46 15.91 -9.87 10.81
CA GLU A 46 15.53 -11.16 11.35
C GLU A 46 14.12 -11.54 10.88
N LYS A 47 13.96 -12.81 10.48
CA LYS A 47 12.66 -13.41 10.22
C LYS A 47 12.17 -14.10 11.48
N ILE A 48 11.02 -13.69 11.98
CA ILE A 48 10.37 -14.34 13.11
C ILE A 48 9.22 -15.17 12.57
N PRO A 49 9.30 -16.50 12.65
CA PRO A 49 8.22 -17.38 12.25
C PRO A 49 6.99 -17.16 13.15
N VAL A 50 5.80 -17.29 12.55
CA VAL A 50 4.53 -17.16 13.25
C VAL A 50 3.86 -18.53 13.29
N HIS A 51 3.64 -19.04 14.51
CA HIS A 51 3.04 -20.37 14.75
C HIS A 51 1.55 -20.41 14.44
N GLN A 52 0.84 -19.30 14.72
CA GLN A 52 -0.60 -19.21 14.45
C GLN A 52 -0.82 -19.21 12.93
N ARG A 53 -1.75 -20.04 12.47
CA ARG A 53 -2.08 -20.17 11.04
C ARG A 53 -3.30 -19.36 10.62
N ALA A 54 -3.87 -18.56 11.51
CA ALA A 54 -5.06 -17.78 11.24
C ALA A 54 -4.93 -16.37 11.81
N LEU A 55 -5.47 -15.40 11.08
CA LEU A 55 -5.66 -14.02 11.51
C LEU A 55 -7.13 -13.65 11.33
N THR A 56 -7.77 -13.22 12.43
CA THR A 56 -9.16 -12.77 12.43
C THR A 56 -9.20 -11.27 12.61
N GLY A 57 -9.93 -10.57 11.76
CA GLY A 57 -10.07 -9.12 11.80
C GLY A 57 -10.91 -8.58 10.66
N TYR A 58 -10.97 -7.27 10.56
CA TYR A 58 -11.67 -6.55 9.51
C TYR A 58 -10.71 -6.27 8.37
N ILE A 59 -11.05 -6.70 7.16
CA ILE A 59 -10.27 -6.35 5.97
C ILE A 59 -10.59 -4.89 5.64
N CYS A 60 -9.59 -4.02 5.77
CA CYS A 60 -9.76 -2.58 5.59
C CYS A 60 -9.39 -2.12 4.19
N GLU A 61 -8.39 -2.77 3.58
CA GLU A 61 -7.88 -2.33 2.29
C GLU A 61 -7.18 -3.47 1.54
N LEU A 62 -7.25 -3.42 0.20
CA LEU A 62 -6.36 -4.17 -0.69
C LEU A 62 -5.49 -3.19 -1.44
N ARG A 63 -4.18 -3.42 -1.45
CA ARG A 63 -3.20 -2.61 -2.19
C ARG A 63 -2.44 -3.47 -3.17
N LEU A 64 -2.22 -2.94 -4.36
CA LEU A 64 -1.26 -3.47 -5.29
C LEU A 64 0.02 -2.63 -5.21
N ARG A 65 1.16 -3.29 -5.04
CA ARG A 65 2.47 -2.66 -5.00
C ARG A 65 3.32 -3.20 -6.13
N GLU A 66 3.65 -2.33 -7.06
CA GLU A 66 4.64 -2.62 -8.06
C GLU A 66 6.03 -2.49 -7.45
N LYS A 67 6.85 -3.51 -7.65
CA LYS A 67 8.23 -3.45 -7.26
C LYS A 67 9.08 -3.99 -8.40
N ASP A 68 9.93 -3.13 -8.93
CA ASP A 68 10.94 -3.54 -9.89
C ASP A 68 12.00 -4.39 -9.15
N TYR A 69 12.06 -5.67 -9.49
CA TYR A 69 13.10 -6.56 -9.00
C TYR A 69 13.85 -7.13 -10.20
N LYS A 70 15.07 -6.63 -10.45
CA LYS A 70 15.96 -7.09 -11.54
C LYS A 70 15.32 -7.01 -12.93
N GLY A 71 14.53 -5.95 -13.20
CA GLY A 71 13.87 -5.76 -14.50
C GLY A 71 12.66 -6.67 -14.74
N GLN A 72 12.10 -7.29 -13.69
CA GLN A 72 10.83 -8.01 -13.76
C GLN A 72 9.81 -7.34 -12.85
N ASP A 73 8.63 -7.07 -13.40
CA ASP A 73 7.49 -6.55 -12.64
C ASP A 73 7.07 -7.55 -11.57
N ASN A 74 7.40 -7.25 -10.32
CA ASN A 74 7.05 -8.10 -9.19
C ASN A 74 5.90 -7.47 -8.39
N LEU A 75 4.68 -7.63 -8.91
CA LEU A 75 3.48 -7.10 -8.31
C LEU A 75 3.14 -7.86 -7.01
N LYS A 76 3.01 -7.12 -5.91
CA LYS A 76 2.61 -7.64 -4.60
C LYS A 76 1.18 -7.25 -4.28
N LEU A 77 0.46 -8.16 -3.64
CA LEU A 77 -0.82 -7.91 -3.01
C LEU A 77 -0.59 -7.73 -1.51
N ASP A 78 -1.02 -6.59 -0.98
CA ASP A 78 -1.10 -6.30 0.45
C ASP A 78 -2.56 -6.33 0.87
N ILE A 79 -2.86 -7.12 1.89
CA ILE A 79 -4.17 -7.21 2.53
C ILE A 79 -4.04 -6.54 3.90
N VAL A 80 -4.67 -5.38 4.06
CA VAL A 80 -4.65 -4.61 5.32
C VAL A 80 -5.78 -5.07 6.21
N ILE A 81 -5.46 -5.43 7.45
CA ILE A 81 -6.41 -6.01 8.40
C ILE A 81 -6.30 -5.29 9.73
N SER A 82 -7.44 -4.78 10.22
CA SER A 82 -7.60 -4.26 11.58
C SER A 82 -8.07 -5.39 12.52
N ALA A 83 -7.26 -5.66 13.55
CA ALA A 83 -7.55 -6.64 14.59
C ALA A 83 -7.16 -6.07 15.95
N ASP A 84 -6.46 -6.83 16.81
CA ASP A 84 -5.78 -6.31 18.01
C ASP A 84 -4.71 -5.27 17.69
N GLU A 85 -4.07 -5.44 16.53
CA GLU A 85 -3.12 -4.52 15.93
C GLU A 85 -3.50 -4.31 14.45
N LEU A 86 -2.77 -3.42 13.78
CA LEU A 86 -2.85 -3.28 12.33
C LEU A 86 -1.90 -4.27 11.66
N TYR A 87 -2.44 -5.17 10.84
CA TYR A 87 -1.65 -6.17 10.11
C TYR A 87 -1.69 -5.90 8.61
N VAL A 88 -0.58 -6.22 7.95
CA VAL A 88 -0.50 -6.26 6.49
C VAL A 88 0.00 -7.63 6.07
N ILE A 89 -0.87 -8.43 5.46
CA ILE A 89 -0.46 -9.70 4.84
C ILE A 89 0.05 -9.41 3.44
N ARG A 90 1.31 -9.70 3.18
CA ARG A 90 1.98 -9.46 1.89
C ARG A 90 2.28 -10.76 1.16
N SER A 91 1.87 -10.83 -0.11
CA SER A 91 2.15 -11.96 -0.99
C SER A 91 2.36 -11.49 -2.43
N GLY A 92 3.06 -12.28 -3.25
CA GLY A 92 3.07 -12.04 -4.70
C GLY A 92 1.67 -12.22 -5.30
N ILE A 93 1.24 -11.34 -6.20
CA ILE A 93 -0.11 -11.41 -6.80
C ILE A 93 -0.35 -12.72 -7.56
N ASN A 94 0.69 -13.30 -8.13
CA ASN A 94 0.61 -14.54 -8.91
C ASN A 94 0.70 -15.83 -8.06
N THR A 95 0.85 -15.70 -6.73
CA THR A 95 0.92 -16.86 -5.84
C THR A 95 -0.44 -17.52 -5.65
N ASN A 96 -0.43 -18.80 -5.30
CA ASN A 96 -1.67 -19.53 -4.99
C ASN A 96 -2.38 -18.95 -3.75
N PHE A 97 -1.63 -18.38 -2.79
CA PHE A 97 -2.21 -17.69 -1.66
C PHE A 97 -3.06 -16.48 -2.12
N ALA A 98 -2.47 -15.59 -2.92
CA ALA A 98 -3.18 -14.39 -3.39
C ALA A 98 -4.40 -14.77 -4.24
N LYS A 99 -4.25 -15.70 -5.17
CA LYS A 99 -5.35 -16.15 -6.04
C LYS A 99 -6.48 -16.81 -5.25
N SER A 100 -6.17 -17.71 -4.30
CA SER A 100 -7.19 -18.35 -3.47
C SER A 100 -7.89 -17.38 -2.53
N PHE A 101 -7.16 -16.38 -1.98
CA PHE A 101 -7.74 -15.29 -1.22
C PHE A 101 -8.72 -14.47 -2.07
N LEU A 102 -8.29 -14.00 -3.24
CA LEU A 102 -9.11 -13.17 -4.12
C LEU A 102 -10.38 -13.89 -4.59
N LEU A 103 -10.29 -15.16 -4.94
CA LEU A 103 -11.46 -15.97 -5.30
C LEU A 103 -12.44 -16.09 -4.13
N ALA A 104 -11.97 -16.38 -2.92
CA ALA A 104 -12.84 -16.45 -1.75
C ALA A 104 -13.42 -15.07 -1.39
N ALA A 105 -12.62 -14.01 -1.43
CA ALA A 105 -13.05 -12.65 -1.12
C ALA A 105 -14.06 -12.10 -2.13
N SER A 106 -14.03 -12.54 -3.40
CA SER A 106 -14.96 -12.09 -4.44
C SER A 106 -16.44 -12.42 -4.15
N VAL A 107 -16.68 -13.44 -3.31
CA VAL A 107 -18.05 -13.86 -2.92
C VAL A 107 -18.43 -13.42 -1.49
N VAL A 108 -17.60 -12.60 -0.83
CA VAL A 108 -17.95 -11.95 0.43
C VAL A 108 -18.96 -10.83 0.13
N GLU A 109 -20.13 -10.88 0.72
CA GLU A 109 -21.17 -9.87 0.50
C GLU A 109 -20.92 -8.60 1.31
N ASP A 110 -20.38 -8.74 2.53
CA ASP A 110 -20.28 -7.65 3.50
C ASP A 110 -18.93 -7.67 4.22
N PHE A 111 -18.04 -6.74 3.85
CA PHE A 111 -16.74 -6.55 4.49
C PHE A 111 -16.77 -5.76 5.81
N SER A 112 -17.95 -5.28 6.24
CA SER A 112 -18.09 -4.68 7.56
C SER A 112 -18.05 -5.71 8.69
N LYS A 113 -18.09 -7.01 8.35
CA LYS A 113 -17.98 -8.13 9.31
C LYS A 113 -16.54 -8.65 9.38
N PRO A 114 -16.11 -9.11 10.57
CA PRO A 114 -14.78 -9.70 10.69
C PRO A 114 -14.68 -11.02 9.93
N LEU A 115 -13.55 -11.24 9.31
CA LEU A 115 -13.21 -12.44 8.56
C LEU A 115 -11.99 -13.13 9.17
N THR A 116 -11.91 -14.44 9.03
CA THR A 116 -10.74 -15.21 9.44
C THR A 116 -9.99 -15.68 8.20
N ILE A 117 -8.77 -15.21 8.03
CA ILE A 117 -7.83 -15.63 6.99
C ILE A 117 -7.00 -16.76 7.56
N VAL A 118 -7.05 -17.94 6.95
CA VAL A 118 -6.25 -19.12 7.32
C VAL A 118 -5.24 -19.42 6.24
N VAL A 119 -3.98 -19.58 6.64
CA VAL A 119 -2.86 -19.87 5.74
C VAL A 119 -2.56 -21.38 5.79
N ASN A 120 -2.68 -22.04 4.66
CA ASN A 120 -2.52 -23.47 4.55
C ASN A 120 -1.29 -23.83 3.72
N PRO A 121 -0.39 -24.69 4.22
CA PRO A 121 0.71 -25.19 3.42
C PRO A 121 0.19 -26.09 2.31
N GLY A 122 0.76 -25.95 1.13
CA GLY A 122 0.66 -26.89 0.04
C GLY A 122 1.95 -27.70 -0.10
N ASN A 123 2.16 -28.26 -1.28
CA ASN A 123 3.39 -28.97 -1.58
C ASN A 123 4.57 -27.99 -1.71
N GLU A 124 5.75 -28.36 -1.23
CA GLU A 124 6.99 -27.60 -1.30
C GLU A 124 6.81 -26.15 -0.75
N THR A 125 6.96 -25.15 -1.61
CA THR A 125 6.88 -23.71 -1.26
C THR A 125 5.48 -23.12 -1.43
N VAL A 126 4.50 -23.93 -1.85
CA VAL A 126 3.14 -23.46 -2.15
C VAL A 126 2.39 -23.19 -0.86
N VAL A 127 1.61 -22.10 -0.87
CA VAL A 127 0.71 -21.70 0.22
C VAL A 127 -0.64 -21.35 -0.36
N PHE A 128 -1.72 -21.74 0.31
CA PHE A 128 -3.10 -21.41 -0.04
C PHE A 128 -3.77 -20.61 1.07
N CYS A 129 -4.76 -19.81 0.69
CA CYS A 129 -5.66 -19.13 1.62
C CYS A 129 -6.98 -19.91 1.75
N SER A 130 -7.52 -19.95 2.97
CA SER A 130 -8.94 -20.24 3.22
C SER A 130 -9.54 -19.08 3.99
N LEU A 131 -10.72 -18.62 3.57
CA LEU A 131 -11.44 -17.52 4.20
C LEU A 131 -12.67 -18.06 4.93
N TYR A 132 -12.94 -17.53 6.11
CA TYR A 132 -14.09 -17.91 6.92
C TYR A 132 -14.81 -16.66 7.43
N ASP A 133 -16.11 -16.73 7.56
CA ASP A 133 -16.86 -15.82 8.38
C ASP A 133 -16.48 -16.04 9.86
N ALA A 134 -16.08 -14.99 10.57
CA ALA A 134 -15.53 -15.14 11.90
C ALA A 134 -16.60 -15.49 12.95
N GLN A 135 -17.87 -15.12 12.72
CA GLN A 135 -18.98 -15.39 13.63
C GLN A 135 -19.52 -16.80 13.46
N SER A 136 -19.92 -17.13 12.25
CA SER A 136 -20.51 -18.46 11.94
C SER A 136 -19.47 -19.56 11.80
N LYS A 137 -18.19 -19.21 11.66
CA LYS A 137 -17.07 -20.12 11.32
C LYS A 137 -17.28 -20.88 10.02
N THR A 138 -18.17 -20.40 9.18
CA THR A 138 -18.45 -21.00 7.87
C THR A 138 -17.37 -20.64 6.89
N LYS A 139 -16.87 -21.64 6.14
CA LYS A 139 -15.88 -21.42 5.10
C LYS A 139 -16.50 -20.72 3.91
N ILE A 140 -15.94 -19.59 3.55
CA ILE A 140 -16.28 -18.83 2.33
C ILE A 140 -15.40 -19.39 1.21
N ARG A 141 -16.01 -19.89 0.15
CA ARG A 141 -15.30 -20.51 -0.97
C ARG A 141 -15.91 -20.16 -2.30
N ARG A 142 -15.05 -20.01 -3.27
CA ARG A 142 -15.33 -20.06 -4.70
C ARG A 142 -14.42 -21.12 -5.29
N ASP A 143 -14.88 -21.86 -6.28
CA ASP A 143 -14.09 -22.87 -6.94
C ASP A 143 -12.84 -22.27 -7.58
N TRP A 144 -11.77 -23.07 -7.63
CA TRP A 144 -10.51 -22.63 -8.19
C TRP A 144 -10.66 -22.37 -9.69
N ASP A 145 -10.32 -21.14 -10.09
CA ASP A 145 -10.25 -20.72 -11.48
C ASP A 145 -8.93 -19.96 -11.70
N ALA A 146 -7.99 -20.61 -12.35
CA ALA A 146 -6.68 -20.01 -12.66
C ALA A 146 -6.77 -18.93 -13.73
N LYS A 147 -7.87 -18.85 -14.50
CA LYS A 147 -8.11 -17.90 -15.58
C LYS A 147 -9.08 -16.77 -15.18
N ALA A 148 -9.50 -16.73 -13.91
CA ALA A 148 -10.36 -15.65 -13.42
C ALA A 148 -9.74 -14.28 -13.71
N ASP A 149 -10.59 -13.29 -13.95
CA ASP A 149 -10.17 -11.89 -14.06
C ASP A 149 -9.82 -11.35 -12.67
N PHE A 150 -8.57 -11.60 -12.23
CA PHE A 150 -8.10 -11.15 -10.93
C PHE A 150 -8.02 -9.61 -10.83
N ALA A 151 -7.80 -8.91 -11.94
CA ALA A 151 -7.80 -7.44 -11.95
C ALA A 151 -9.20 -6.88 -11.66
N GLY A 152 -10.22 -7.40 -12.34
CA GLY A 152 -11.61 -7.04 -12.08
C GLY A 152 -12.08 -7.44 -10.67
N ILE A 153 -11.66 -8.61 -10.17
CA ILE A 153 -11.95 -9.05 -8.78
C ILE A 153 -11.34 -8.07 -7.76
N ILE A 154 -10.11 -7.63 -7.94
CA ILE A 154 -9.45 -6.67 -7.04
C ILE A 154 -10.20 -5.35 -7.03
N GLN A 155 -10.54 -4.80 -8.20
CA GLN A 155 -11.29 -3.55 -8.31
C GLN A 155 -12.67 -3.64 -7.63
N ASP A 156 -13.38 -4.75 -7.82
CA ASP A 156 -14.66 -5.00 -7.18
C ASP A 156 -14.54 -5.05 -5.65
N ILE A 157 -13.55 -5.79 -5.11
CA ILE A 157 -13.31 -5.84 -3.67
C ILE A 157 -12.92 -4.46 -3.14
N GLN A 158 -12.03 -3.73 -3.81
CA GLN A 158 -11.62 -2.38 -3.41
C GLN A 158 -12.80 -1.41 -3.38
N SER A 159 -13.73 -1.51 -4.34
CA SER A 159 -14.95 -0.68 -4.35
C SER A 159 -15.85 -0.95 -3.15
N ARG A 160 -15.95 -2.20 -2.71
CA ARG A 160 -16.73 -2.62 -1.52
C ARG A 160 -16.05 -2.28 -0.20
N LEU A 161 -14.73 -2.19 -0.18
CA LEU A 161 -13.93 -1.77 0.97
C LEU A 161 -13.88 -0.24 1.14
N SER A 162 -14.39 0.55 0.21
CA SER A 162 -14.26 2.03 0.18
C SER A 162 -14.87 2.75 1.38
N PHE A 163 -15.64 2.08 2.21
CA PHE A 163 -16.18 2.59 3.48
C PHE A 163 -15.32 2.24 4.71
N ALA A 164 -14.26 1.45 4.53
CA ALA A 164 -13.38 1.06 5.63
C ALA A 164 -12.36 2.17 5.94
N ILE A 165 -11.95 2.25 7.19
CA ILE A 165 -10.99 3.21 7.70
C ILE A 165 -9.69 3.12 6.90
N LYS A 166 -9.28 4.21 6.23
CA LYS A 166 -7.98 4.29 5.58
C LYS A 166 -6.90 4.49 6.64
N TYR A 167 -5.99 3.54 6.72
CA TYR A 167 -4.77 3.69 7.50
C TYR A 167 -3.68 4.22 6.58
N GLU A 168 -3.10 5.38 6.91
CA GLU A 168 -1.87 5.85 6.29
C GLU A 168 -0.72 5.03 6.87
N ILE A 169 -0.12 4.20 6.02
CA ILE A 169 1.05 3.39 6.38
C ILE A 169 2.25 4.03 5.69
N ASP A 170 3.22 4.47 6.48
CA ASP A 170 4.48 5.00 5.96
C ASP A 170 5.31 3.87 5.36
N ASP A 171 5.56 3.93 4.06
CA ASP A 171 6.22 2.86 3.30
C ASP A 171 7.75 2.91 3.37
N GLU A 172 8.34 3.91 4.03
CA GLU A 172 9.81 4.10 4.01
C GLU A 172 10.59 2.97 4.68
N ASP A 173 9.98 2.28 5.65
CA ASP A 173 10.62 1.19 6.37
C ASP A 173 10.72 -0.13 5.58
N ILE A 174 10.11 -0.22 4.39
CA ILE A 174 9.95 -1.48 3.66
C ILE A 174 11.00 -1.68 2.57
N PHE A 175 11.67 -0.61 2.13
CA PHE A 175 12.61 -0.67 1.01
C PHE A 175 13.86 -1.55 1.24
N GLY A 176 14.19 -1.87 2.48
CA GLY A 176 15.34 -2.72 2.83
C GLY A 176 15.09 -4.24 2.73
N LEU A 177 13.83 -4.67 2.68
CA LEU A 177 13.43 -6.05 2.93
C LEU A 177 13.66 -7.04 1.79
N GLU A 178 13.59 -6.60 0.54
CA GLU A 178 13.61 -7.53 -0.60
C GLU A 178 15.00 -7.85 -1.16
N GLN A 179 16.02 -7.08 -0.79
CA GLN A 179 17.39 -7.40 -1.21
C GLN A 179 17.97 -8.66 -0.54
N LEU A 180 17.29 -9.19 0.48
CA LEU A 180 17.79 -10.30 1.30
C LEU A 180 17.23 -11.68 0.96
N SER A 181 16.25 -11.78 0.07
CA SER A 181 15.63 -13.09 -0.27
C SER A 181 16.46 -13.97 -1.21
N THR A 182 17.61 -13.52 -1.69
CA THR A 182 18.42 -14.24 -2.69
C THR A 182 19.89 -14.39 -2.35
N VAL A 183 20.25 -14.44 -1.07
CA VAL A 183 21.59 -14.90 -0.73
C VAL A 183 21.59 -16.44 -0.69
N LYS A 184 21.85 -17.04 -1.85
CA LYS A 184 22.37 -18.41 -1.90
C LYS A 184 23.72 -18.41 -1.20
N LEU A 185 23.89 -19.28 -0.20
CA LEU A 185 25.19 -19.60 0.36
C LEU A 185 26.15 -19.99 -0.74
N HIS A 186 27.11 -19.15 -1.02
CA HIS A 186 28.40 -19.54 -1.58
C HIS A 186 29.50 -18.88 -0.75
N SER A 187 30.37 -19.74 -0.27
CA SER A 187 31.51 -19.47 0.60
C SER A 187 32.49 -18.47 0.05
N ASN A 188 33.08 -17.72 0.99
CA ASN A 188 34.39 -17.05 0.96
C ASN A 188 34.70 -16.02 -0.11
N SER A 189 34.54 -14.76 0.26
CA SER A 189 35.54 -13.72 -0.02
C SER A 189 35.34 -12.47 0.84
N VAL A 190 36.44 -11.90 1.26
CA VAL A 190 36.73 -10.76 2.13
C VAL A 190 35.77 -9.54 1.97
N PRO A 191 35.40 -8.84 3.06
CA PRO A 191 34.42 -7.75 2.99
C PRO A 191 35.01 -6.49 2.38
N LYS A 192 34.54 -6.11 1.17
CA LYS A 192 34.66 -4.75 0.67
C LYS A 192 33.57 -3.89 1.31
N SER A 193 33.98 -2.75 1.84
CA SER A 193 33.16 -1.71 2.45
C SER A 193 31.88 -1.43 1.64
N LYS A 194 30.70 -1.53 2.28
CA LYS A 194 29.41 -1.16 1.71
C LYS A 194 29.38 0.34 1.45
N ALA A 195 29.27 0.72 0.16
CA ALA A 195 28.84 2.05 -0.20
C ALA A 195 27.40 2.26 0.31
N ILE A 196 27.22 3.32 1.11
CA ILE A 196 25.92 3.82 1.56
C ILE A 196 25.16 4.21 0.28
N ALA A 197 23.95 3.72 0.09
CA ALA A 197 23.09 4.16 -1.00
C ALA A 197 22.93 5.69 -0.89
N PRO A 198 23.02 6.43 -2.02
CA PRO A 198 22.89 7.88 -1.97
C PRO A 198 21.48 8.23 -1.45
N PRO A 199 21.36 9.28 -0.63
CA PRO A 199 20.08 9.75 -0.12
C PRO A 199 19.16 10.07 -1.31
N VAL A 200 17.90 9.68 -1.20
CA VAL A 200 16.88 9.98 -2.23
C VAL A 200 16.78 11.50 -2.39
N HIS A 201 16.85 11.99 -3.62
CA HIS A 201 16.87 13.42 -3.88
C HIS A 201 15.54 14.07 -3.46
N PRO A 202 15.53 15.27 -2.84
CA PRO A 202 14.30 15.91 -2.38
C PRO A 202 13.23 16.08 -3.47
N GLN A 203 13.62 16.36 -4.71
CA GLN A 203 12.68 16.49 -5.83
C GLN A 203 12.02 15.16 -6.20
N ASP A 204 12.73 14.03 -6.11
CA ASP A 204 12.17 12.70 -6.38
C ASP A 204 11.14 12.34 -5.31
N THR A 205 11.42 12.66 -4.05
CA THR A 205 10.48 12.50 -2.93
C THR A 205 9.25 13.38 -3.12
N ARG A 206 9.43 14.66 -3.45
CA ARG A 206 8.36 15.64 -3.69
C ARG A 206 7.38 15.15 -4.78
N VAL A 207 7.89 14.81 -5.97
CA VAL A 207 7.06 14.35 -7.09
C VAL A 207 6.31 13.08 -6.71
N ARG A 208 6.96 12.14 -5.99
CA ARG A 208 6.33 10.91 -5.53
C ARG A 208 5.19 11.19 -4.55
N GLN A 209 5.38 12.06 -3.57
CA GLN A 209 4.35 12.41 -2.57
C GLN A 209 3.12 13.03 -3.25
N ILE A 210 3.34 14.00 -4.15
CA ILE A 210 2.23 14.68 -4.86
C ILE A 210 1.53 13.72 -5.82
N ARG A 211 2.28 12.86 -6.54
CA ARG A 211 1.71 11.82 -7.37
C ARG A 211 0.78 10.90 -6.58
N THR A 212 1.23 10.45 -5.41
CA THR A 212 0.45 9.58 -4.53
C THR A 212 -0.81 10.28 -4.02
N LEU A 213 -0.71 11.55 -3.63
CA LEU A 213 -1.85 12.36 -3.18
C LEU A 213 -2.93 12.50 -4.26
N LEU A 214 -2.52 12.69 -5.52
CA LEU A 214 -3.42 12.92 -6.66
C LEU A 214 -3.87 11.63 -7.35
N ASP A 215 -3.34 10.47 -6.95
CA ASP A 215 -3.48 9.19 -7.66
C ASP A 215 -3.11 9.33 -9.15
N TYR A 216 -2.02 10.06 -9.43
CA TYR A 216 -1.63 10.39 -10.80
C TYR A 216 -0.83 9.23 -11.42
N PRO A 217 -1.12 8.81 -12.67
CA PRO A 217 -0.46 7.68 -13.32
C PRO A 217 1.05 7.88 -13.45
N VAL A 218 1.83 6.87 -13.04
CA VAL A 218 3.30 6.88 -13.13
C VAL A 218 3.78 7.02 -14.58
N ASP A 219 3.08 6.39 -15.52
CA ASP A 219 3.50 6.37 -16.92
C ASP A 219 3.46 7.76 -17.55
N LEU A 220 2.48 8.60 -17.19
CA LEU A 220 2.43 10.00 -17.65
C LEU A 220 3.63 10.83 -17.12
N ILE A 221 4.10 10.53 -15.91
CA ILE A 221 5.32 11.17 -15.39
C ILE A 221 6.55 10.70 -16.16
N LYS A 222 6.64 9.40 -16.47
CA LYS A 222 7.75 8.85 -17.26
C LYS A 222 7.77 9.46 -18.67
N GLU A 223 6.62 9.56 -19.33
CA GLU A 223 6.49 10.19 -20.65
C GLU A 223 6.92 11.67 -20.60
N TRP A 224 6.47 12.41 -19.55
CA TRP A 224 6.87 13.79 -19.36
C TRP A 224 8.39 13.93 -19.12
N LEU A 225 8.99 13.07 -18.30
CA LEU A 225 10.42 13.03 -18.07
C LEU A 225 11.20 12.71 -19.36
N GLN A 226 10.73 11.76 -20.17
CA GLN A 226 11.32 11.44 -21.47
C GLN A 226 11.28 12.64 -22.43
N PHE A 227 10.17 13.38 -22.43
CA PHE A 227 10.05 14.62 -23.21
C PHE A 227 11.06 15.69 -22.78
N GLN A 228 11.43 15.72 -21.49
CA GLN A 228 12.46 16.60 -20.93
C GLN A 228 13.88 16.02 -21.01
N ASP A 229 14.08 14.88 -21.70
CA ASP A 229 15.34 14.14 -21.77
C ASP A 229 15.94 13.80 -20.38
N ALA A 230 15.08 13.50 -19.43
CA ALA A 230 15.44 13.16 -18.06
C ALA A 230 14.93 11.77 -17.65
N LYS A 231 15.69 11.10 -16.76
CA LYS A 231 15.32 9.78 -16.22
C LYS A 231 14.68 9.86 -14.85
N ALA A 232 14.88 10.97 -14.14
CA ALA A 232 14.36 11.20 -12.80
C ALA A 232 14.12 12.70 -12.56
N PRO A 233 13.16 13.09 -11.68
CA PRO A 233 12.90 14.48 -11.32
C PRO A 233 14.16 15.22 -10.81
N SER A 234 15.04 14.51 -10.11
CA SER A 234 16.31 15.06 -9.59
C SER A 234 17.28 15.58 -10.66
N GLN A 235 17.07 15.21 -11.93
CA GLN A 235 17.89 15.67 -13.05
C GLN A 235 17.42 16.98 -13.65
N LEU A 236 16.25 17.48 -13.22
CA LEU A 236 15.63 18.68 -13.77
C LEU A 236 15.73 19.88 -12.80
N PRO A 237 15.71 21.11 -13.32
CA PRO A 237 15.65 22.28 -12.47
C PRO A 237 14.32 22.35 -11.71
N GLN A 238 14.34 23.03 -10.55
CA GLN A 238 13.18 23.19 -9.66
C GLN A 238 11.94 23.72 -10.44
N ALA A 239 12.12 24.71 -11.32
CA ALA A 239 11.03 25.30 -12.10
C ALA A 239 10.29 24.27 -13.00
N SER A 240 11.02 23.30 -13.58
CA SER A 240 10.39 22.23 -14.36
C SER A 240 9.60 21.27 -13.47
N ILE A 241 10.07 21.02 -12.26
CA ILE A 241 9.34 20.18 -11.29
C ILE A 241 8.08 20.91 -10.78
N ASP A 242 8.14 22.23 -10.58
CA ASP A 242 6.98 23.04 -10.21
C ASP A 242 5.91 23.00 -11.33
N GLU A 243 6.32 23.03 -12.59
CA GLU A 243 5.41 22.87 -13.73
C GLU A 243 4.80 21.47 -13.82
N LEU A 244 5.59 20.42 -13.55
CA LEU A 244 5.08 19.04 -13.49
C LEU A 244 4.02 18.91 -12.38
N VAL A 245 4.29 19.43 -11.18
CA VAL A 245 3.36 19.41 -10.05
C VAL A 245 2.07 20.14 -10.41
N LYS A 246 2.16 21.34 -10.98
CA LYS A 246 0.99 22.09 -11.46
C LYS A 246 0.19 21.26 -12.48
N THR A 247 0.87 20.66 -13.46
CA THR A 247 0.24 19.84 -14.49
C THR A 247 -0.50 18.64 -13.88
N MET A 248 0.09 17.94 -12.92
CA MET A 248 -0.58 16.84 -12.21
C MET A 248 -1.83 17.31 -11.47
N CYS A 249 -1.76 18.45 -10.78
CA CYS A 249 -2.89 19.03 -10.06
C CYS A 249 -4.04 19.41 -11.00
N LEU A 250 -3.74 20.08 -12.11
CA LEU A 250 -4.75 20.49 -13.09
C LEU A 250 -5.37 19.29 -13.82
N ALA A 251 -4.59 18.27 -14.14
CA ALA A 251 -5.10 17.03 -14.71
C ALA A 251 -6.04 16.30 -13.74
N TRP A 252 -5.72 16.28 -12.44
CA TRP A 252 -6.61 15.73 -11.41
C TRP A 252 -7.93 16.53 -11.30
N ALA A 253 -7.89 17.84 -11.47
CA ALA A 253 -9.06 18.71 -11.38
C ALA A 253 -9.93 18.69 -12.65
N ALA A 254 -9.37 18.39 -13.81
CA ALA A 254 -10.06 18.48 -15.11
C ALA A 254 -11.43 17.79 -15.17
N PRO A 255 -11.65 16.57 -14.63
CA PRO A 255 -12.98 15.95 -14.62
C PRO A 255 -13.91 16.50 -13.53
N LYS A 256 -13.45 17.44 -12.67
CA LYS A 256 -14.12 17.88 -11.45
C LYS A 256 -14.50 19.36 -11.47
N ALA A 257 -13.77 20.20 -12.21
CA ALA A 257 -13.96 21.65 -12.28
C ALA A 257 -13.67 22.18 -13.68
N ASP A 258 -14.15 23.41 -13.96
CA ASP A 258 -13.75 24.15 -15.15
C ASP A 258 -12.22 24.40 -15.14
N PRO A 259 -11.50 24.16 -16.27
CA PRO A 259 -10.05 24.26 -16.33
C PRO A 259 -9.50 25.63 -15.92
N TYR A 260 -10.13 26.72 -16.40
CA TYR A 260 -9.70 28.07 -16.08
C TYR A 260 -9.87 28.37 -14.58
N ARG A 261 -10.98 27.93 -14.01
CA ARG A 261 -11.26 28.08 -12.59
C ARG A 261 -10.30 27.24 -11.75
N ALA A 262 -10.02 26.01 -12.18
CA ALA A 262 -9.07 25.14 -11.48
C ALA A 262 -7.68 25.76 -11.44
N GLU A 263 -7.19 26.32 -12.55
CA GLU A 263 -5.90 26.99 -12.62
C GLU A 263 -5.86 28.26 -11.75
N THR A 264 -6.88 29.10 -11.83
CA THR A 264 -6.96 30.34 -11.03
C THR A 264 -6.96 30.02 -9.53
N THR A 265 -7.76 29.04 -9.11
CA THR A 265 -7.83 28.65 -7.68
C THR A 265 -6.56 27.94 -7.21
N TYR A 266 -5.88 27.18 -8.07
CA TYR A 266 -4.57 26.60 -7.76
C TYR A 266 -3.55 27.71 -7.46
N GLN A 267 -3.48 28.73 -8.30
CA GLN A 267 -2.58 29.86 -8.08
C GLN A 267 -2.88 30.60 -6.77
N GLN A 268 -4.15 30.90 -6.53
CA GLN A 268 -4.58 31.68 -5.35
C GLN A 268 -4.48 30.89 -4.04
N GLN A 269 -4.78 29.61 -4.03
CA GLN A 269 -4.85 28.83 -2.79
C GLN A 269 -3.58 28.02 -2.53
N VAL A 270 -3.03 27.37 -3.56
CA VAL A 270 -1.85 26.52 -3.36
C VAL A 270 -0.58 27.35 -3.29
N LEU A 271 -0.32 28.20 -4.32
CA LEU A 271 0.93 28.95 -4.36
C LEU A 271 1.01 30.01 -3.26
N GLU A 272 -0.12 30.68 -2.92
CA GLU A 272 -0.14 31.63 -1.79
C GLU A 272 0.04 30.94 -0.44
N ALA A 273 -0.56 29.74 -0.24
CA ALA A 273 -0.38 29.00 0.99
C ALA A 273 1.08 28.57 1.17
N ILE A 274 1.73 28.08 0.10
CA ILE A 274 3.16 27.72 0.11
C ILE A 274 4.02 28.96 0.39
N ALA A 275 3.72 30.09 -0.23
CA ALA A 275 4.44 31.36 0.01
C ALA A 275 4.31 31.82 1.46
N ASN A 276 3.20 31.50 2.13
CA ASN A 276 2.95 31.79 3.55
C ASN A 276 3.49 30.71 4.50
N GLY A 277 4.24 29.72 3.99
CA GLY A 277 4.91 28.71 4.79
C GLY A 277 4.09 27.45 5.06
N THR A 278 2.97 27.26 4.38
CA THR A 278 2.22 25.99 4.43
C THR A 278 2.98 24.93 3.64
N ASP A 279 3.01 23.70 4.16
CA ASP A 279 3.55 22.55 3.45
C ASP A 279 2.79 22.29 2.13
N GLU A 280 3.52 22.01 1.06
CA GLU A 280 2.96 21.90 -0.29
C GLU A 280 1.90 20.79 -0.40
N VAL A 281 2.13 19.62 0.21
CA VAL A 281 1.18 18.49 0.20
C VAL A 281 -0.11 18.90 0.91
N THR A 282 0.00 19.63 2.00
CA THR A 282 -1.14 20.17 2.76
C THR A 282 -1.91 21.20 1.94
N ALA A 283 -1.22 22.17 1.33
CA ALA A 283 -1.85 23.18 0.48
C ALA A 283 -2.61 22.57 -0.72
N ILE A 284 -2.02 21.56 -1.38
CA ILE A 284 -2.66 20.84 -2.47
C ILE A 284 -3.89 20.07 -1.96
N ARG A 285 -3.81 19.41 -0.79
CA ARG A 285 -4.95 18.67 -0.20
C ARG A 285 -6.12 19.60 0.12
N GLU A 286 -5.86 20.76 0.69
CA GLU A 286 -6.90 21.76 0.96
C GLU A 286 -7.55 22.27 -0.32
N TRP A 287 -6.77 22.55 -1.34
CA TRP A 287 -7.28 22.93 -2.65
C TRP A 287 -8.13 21.80 -3.30
N MET A 288 -7.71 20.54 -3.18
CA MET A 288 -8.49 19.41 -3.65
C MET A 288 -9.88 19.35 -2.98
N ASN A 289 -9.92 19.56 -1.66
CA ASN A 289 -11.17 19.59 -0.90
C ASN A 289 -12.08 20.74 -1.36
N TYR A 290 -11.49 21.90 -1.62
CA TYR A 290 -12.20 23.05 -2.16
C TYR A 290 -12.82 22.75 -3.54
N VAL A 291 -12.06 22.17 -4.46
CA VAL A 291 -12.53 21.79 -5.82
C VAL A 291 -13.71 20.81 -5.73
N VAL A 292 -13.63 19.80 -4.87
CA VAL A 292 -14.70 18.81 -4.68
C VAL A 292 -15.94 19.45 -4.05
N GLY A 293 -15.77 20.29 -3.03
CA GLY A 293 -16.85 20.98 -2.34
C GLY A 293 -17.65 21.91 -3.26
N GLN A 294 -16.99 22.60 -4.20
CA GLN A 294 -17.64 23.46 -5.19
C GLN A 294 -18.55 22.68 -6.16
N ARG A 295 -18.17 21.44 -6.54
CA ARG A 295 -18.99 20.56 -7.38
C ARG A 295 -20.29 20.17 -6.67
N ALA A 296 -20.21 19.84 -5.38
CA ALA A 296 -21.40 19.51 -4.59
C ALA A 296 -22.39 20.66 -4.50
N ALA A 297 -21.90 21.89 -4.36
CA ALA A 297 -22.73 23.10 -4.31
C ALA A 297 -23.41 23.45 -5.66
N VAL A 298 -22.79 23.10 -6.79
CA VAL A 298 -23.36 23.31 -8.14
C VAL A 298 -24.40 22.22 -8.47
N ALA A 299 -24.19 20.99 -8.03
CA ALA A 299 -25.11 19.88 -8.25
C ALA A 299 -26.40 19.96 -7.38
N ALA A 300 -26.40 20.79 -6.34
CA ALA A 300 -27.52 20.99 -5.42
C ALA A 300 -28.42 22.20 -5.81
N ARG A 301 -28.13 22.88 -6.91
CA ARG A 301 -28.93 23.95 -7.50
C ARG A 301 -29.63 23.47 -8.78
#